data_b3adea31e32ffd6d74342cdcab84c0b8
#
_entry.id   b3adea31e32ffd6d74342cdcab84c0b8
#
_cell.length_a   1.000
_cell.length_b   1.000
_cell.length_c   1.000
_cell.angle_alpha   90.00
_cell.angle_beta   90.00
_cell.angle_gamma   90.00
#
_symmetry.space_group_name_H-M   'P 1'
#
loop_
_entity.id
_entity.type
_entity.pdbx_description
1 polymer ?
#
loop_
_entity_poly.entity_id
_entity_poly.type
_entity_poly.pdbx_seq_one_letter_code
_entity_poly.pdbx_strand_id
1 'polypeptide(L)'
;YHYVPGETRMTDKGREFTDLPSTINHHWTKDLRASADGSKLYVGVGSNSNITENGLAVEYRRAVVLEVDVATRGSRIFASGIRNPTGLDWEPSTGKLWAVANERDEIGADLVPDYLTSVKEDGFYGWPYSYYGQHVDERVQPQRPDLVAKAIVPDYAIGSHVAPLGLMFYTAQALPAKYHGGAFIGEHGSWDRSPLSGYEVVYVAFKDGKPTGRPEAVVSGFTSKDEKTLMGAPVGMAMDADGALLVADDVGDVVWRVSAK
;
A
#
# COMPACT_ATOMS: atom_id res chain seq x y z
N TYR A 1 -19.07 -9.10 6.67
CA TYR A 1 -20.39 -8.64 6.23
C TYR A 1 -20.83 -9.43 5.02
N HIS A 2 -22.11 -9.75 4.94
CA HIS A 2 -22.70 -10.32 3.74
C HIS A 2 -23.38 -9.20 2.95
N TYR A 3 -22.93 -8.98 1.70
CA TYR A 3 -23.57 -8.03 0.79
C TYR A 3 -24.62 -8.73 -0.05
N VAL A 4 -25.81 -8.14 -0.12
CA VAL A 4 -26.86 -8.58 -1.03
C VAL A 4 -26.90 -7.62 -2.22
N PRO A 5 -26.74 -8.11 -3.47
CA PRO A 5 -26.76 -7.24 -4.65
C PRO A 5 -28.02 -6.35 -4.71
N GLY A 6 -27.83 -5.07 -4.91
CA GLY A 6 -28.91 -4.06 -4.95
C GLY A 6 -29.23 -3.38 -3.61
N GLU A 7 -28.68 -3.85 -2.50
CA GLU A 7 -28.79 -3.12 -1.23
C GLU A 7 -27.89 -1.88 -1.21
N THR A 8 -28.43 -0.77 -0.75
CA THR A 8 -27.68 0.51 -0.56
C THR A 8 -27.12 0.67 0.85
N ARG A 9 -27.45 -0.25 1.75
CA ARG A 9 -26.96 -0.29 3.14
C ARG A 9 -26.69 -1.72 3.54
N MET A 10 -25.57 -1.92 4.22
CA MET A 10 -25.29 -3.20 4.87
C MET A 10 -26.15 -3.34 6.12
N THR A 11 -27.04 -4.32 6.14
CA THR A 11 -27.89 -4.65 7.28
C THR A 11 -27.26 -5.73 8.18
N ASP A 12 -26.33 -6.52 7.62
CA ASP A 12 -25.55 -7.50 8.39
C ASP A 12 -24.60 -6.80 9.36
N LYS A 13 -24.55 -7.28 10.61
CA LYS A 13 -23.64 -6.77 11.65
C LYS A 13 -22.19 -7.19 11.42
N GLY A 14 -21.93 -8.03 10.43
CA GLY A 14 -20.63 -8.65 10.18
C GLY A 14 -20.27 -9.70 11.23
N ARG A 15 -19.27 -10.49 10.91
CA ARG A 15 -18.66 -11.47 11.82
C ARG A 15 -17.15 -11.33 11.72
N GLU A 16 -16.48 -11.48 12.86
CA GLU A 16 -15.03 -11.62 12.85
C GLU A 16 -14.65 -12.85 12.03
N PHE A 17 -13.75 -12.64 11.08
CA PHE A 17 -13.34 -13.67 10.15
C PHE A 17 -12.02 -14.32 10.58
N THR A 18 -11.04 -13.52 10.96
CA THR A 18 -9.73 -13.96 11.44
C THR A 18 -9.17 -12.93 12.41
N ASP A 19 -8.27 -13.37 13.29
CA ASP A 19 -7.59 -12.50 14.23
C ASP A 19 -6.49 -11.69 13.54
N LEU A 20 -6.49 -10.38 13.76
CA LEU A 20 -5.46 -9.45 13.32
C LEU A 20 -4.86 -8.71 14.52
N PRO A 21 -3.56 -8.35 14.49
CA PRO A 21 -2.96 -7.53 15.53
C PRO A 21 -3.71 -6.21 15.72
N SER A 22 -4.19 -5.93 16.94
CA SER A 22 -5.09 -4.80 17.20
C SER A 22 -4.72 -3.95 18.43
N THR A 23 -3.75 -4.36 19.25
CA THR A 23 -3.44 -3.70 20.53
C THR A 23 -2.93 -2.28 20.33
N ILE A 24 -1.65 -2.01 20.28
CA ILE A 24 -1.13 -0.70 19.91
C ILE A 24 -1.13 -0.62 18.38
N ASN A 25 -1.64 0.42 17.79
CA ASN A 25 -1.89 0.45 16.35
C ASN A 25 -1.43 1.78 15.74
N HIS A 26 -0.12 1.94 15.59
CA HIS A 26 0.46 3.12 14.94
C HIS A 26 0.07 3.18 13.45
N HIS A 27 0.26 2.07 12.71
CA HIS A 27 -0.22 1.92 11.34
C HIS A 27 -1.49 1.08 11.33
N TRP A 28 -2.63 1.73 11.31
CA TRP A 28 -3.95 1.07 11.39
C TRP A 28 -4.57 0.70 10.05
N THR A 29 -4.13 1.33 8.96
CA THR A 29 -4.59 0.98 7.60
C THR A 29 -4.28 -0.48 7.30
N LYS A 30 -5.27 -1.20 6.81
CA LYS A 30 -5.15 -2.60 6.40
C LYS A 30 -5.85 -2.77 5.07
N ASP A 31 -5.09 -3.07 4.04
CA ASP A 31 -5.68 -3.42 2.75
C ASP A 31 -5.92 -4.93 2.66
N LEU A 32 -6.85 -5.30 1.82
CA LEU A 32 -7.33 -6.67 1.67
C LEU A 32 -7.51 -7.02 0.20
N ARG A 33 -6.88 -8.11 -0.24
CA ARG A 33 -7.08 -8.68 -1.58
C ARG A 33 -7.37 -10.17 -1.51
N ALA A 34 -8.37 -10.62 -2.28
CA ALA A 34 -8.63 -12.04 -2.47
C ALA A 34 -7.73 -12.62 -3.55
N SER A 35 -7.40 -13.91 -3.45
CA SER A 35 -6.87 -14.68 -4.57
C SER A 35 -7.93 -14.81 -5.69
N ALA A 36 -7.47 -15.07 -6.91
CA ALA A 36 -8.36 -15.17 -8.07
C ALA A 36 -9.43 -16.27 -7.93
N ASP A 37 -9.12 -17.34 -7.22
CA ASP A 37 -10.03 -18.47 -6.93
C ASP A 37 -10.88 -18.26 -5.67
N GLY A 38 -10.66 -17.15 -4.94
CA GLY A 38 -11.36 -16.83 -3.71
C GLY A 38 -11.00 -17.69 -2.50
N SER A 39 -10.01 -18.58 -2.61
CA SER A 39 -9.62 -19.49 -1.52
C SER A 39 -8.75 -18.83 -0.44
N LYS A 40 -8.10 -17.73 -0.76
CA LYS A 40 -7.20 -16.98 0.11
C LYS A 40 -7.54 -15.49 0.16
N LEU A 41 -7.25 -14.88 1.31
CA LEU A 41 -7.22 -13.42 1.47
C LEU A 41 -5.80 -12.99 1.86
N TYR A 42 -5.33 -11.92 1.27
CA TYR A 42 -4.05 -11.29 1.61
C TYR A 42 -4.30 -9.98 2.31
N VAL A 43 -3.68 -9.79 3.48
CA VAL A 43 -3.92 -8.63 4.34
C VAL A 43 -2.61 -7.93 4.65
N GLY A 44 -2.51 -6.66 4.27
CA GLY A 44 -1.42 -5.79 4.69
C GLY A 44 -1.57 -5.40 6.16
N VAL A 45 -0.56 -5.61 6.98
CA VAL A 45 -0.54 -5.22 8.40
C VAL A 45 0.72 -4.42 8.68
N GLY A 46 0.56 -3.12 8.89
CA GLY A 46 1.67 -2.22 9.20
C GLY A 46 2.28 -2.46 10.59
N SER A 47 3.49 -1.94 10.77
CA SER A 47 4.20 -1.98 12.06
C SER A 47 3.43 -1.24 13.15
N ASN A 48 3.80 -1.51 14.39
CA ASN A 48 3.29 -0.79 15.56
C ASN A 48 3.97 0.58 15.75
N SER A 49 5.10 0.78 15.12
CA SER A 49 5.99 1.91 15.38
C SER A 49 6.83 2.25 14.14
N ASN A 50 7.57 3.35 14.19
CA ASN A 50 8.50 3.70 13.12
C ASN A 50 9.69 2.71 13.05
N ILE A 51 10.34 2.47 14.19
CA ILE A 51 11.57 1.65 14.31
C ILE A 51 11.60 0.76 15.56
N THR A 52 10.47 0.20 15.97
CA THR A 52 10.36 -0.65 17.17
C THR A 52 10.45 0.08 18.51
N GLU A 53 10.03 1.33 18.59
CA GLU A 53 10.06 2.15 19.82
C GLU A 53 9.27 1.51 20.98
N ASN A 54 8.28 0.68 20.66
CA ASN A 54 7.48 -0.05 21.63
C ASN A 54 8.03 -1.46 21.92
N GLY A 55 9.19 -1.80 21.36
CA GLY A 55 9.85 -3.11 21.49
C GLY A 55 9.45 -4.12 20.42
N LEU A 56 10.34 -5.04 20.11
CA LEU A 56 10.14 -6.06 19.06
C LEU A 56 8.99 -7.02 19.34
N ALA A 57 8.69 -7.28 20.61
CA ALA A 57 7.64 -8.25 20.97
C ALA A 57 6.23 -7.82 20.48
N VAL A 58 5.94 -6.52 20.47
CA VAL A 58 4.66 -5.98 20.02
C VAL A 58 4.54 -5.89 18.50
N GLU A 59 5.63 -6.16 17.78
CA GLU A 59 5.67 -6.24 16.32
C GLU A 59 5.34 -7.65 15.79
N TYR A 60 5.00 -8.59 16.66
CA TYR A 60 4.60 -9.92 16.22
C TYR A 60 3.40 -9.86 15.26
N ARG A 61 3.54 -10.48 14.08
CA ARG A 61 2.56 -10.44 12.97
C ARG A 61 2.27 -9.01 12.44
N ARG A 62 3.22 -8.08 12.58
CA ARG A 62 3.17 -6.73 12.03
C ARG A 62 4.31 -6.51 11.04
N ALA A 63 4.23 -5.42 10.27
CA ALA A 63 5.11 -5.15 9.12
C ALA A 63 5.13 -6.35 8.15
N VAL A 64 3.97 -6.89 7.83
CA VAL A 64 3.79 -8.14 7.09
C VAL A 64 2.64 -8.06 6.09
N VAL A 65 2.65 -8.96 5.13
CA VAL A 65 1.46 -9.40 4.42
C VAL A 65 1.08 -10.77 4.99
N LEU A 66 -0.14 -10.88 5.52
CA LEU A 66 -0.71 -12.14 5.97
C LEU A 66 -1.45 -12.82 4.82
N GLU A 67 -1.36 -14.14 4.73
CA GLU A 67 -2.25 -14.98 3.95
C GLU A 67 -3.25 -15.65 4.90
N VAL A 68 -4.52 -15.54 4.60
CA VAL A 68 -5.62 -16.12 5.37
C VAL A 68 -6.35 -17.14 4.51
N ASP A 69 -6.46 -18.36 4.97
CA ASP A 69 -7.23 -19.42 4.30
C ASP A 69 -8.73 -19.22 4.57
N VAL A 70 -9.53 -19.10 3.50
CA VAL A 70 -10.96 -18.78 3.61
C VAL A 70 -11.76 -19.92 4.25
N ALA A 71 -11.38 -21.17 4.02
CA ALA A 71 -12.11 -22.33 4.55
C ALA A 71 -11.83 -22.56 6.03
N THR A 72 -10.57 -22.48 6.44
CA THR A 72 -10.15 -22.75 7.82
C THR A 72 -10.10 -21.50 8.68
N ARG A 73 -10.03 -20.29 8.08
CA ARG A 73 -9.79 -18.99 8.71
C ARG A 73 -8.43 -18.86 9.39
N GLY A 74 -7.57 -19.85 9.21
CA GLY A 74 -6.19 -19.83 9.67
C GLY A 74 -5.36 -18.83 8.87
N SER A 75 -4.39 -18.21 9.52
CA SER A 75 -3.51 -17.24 8.86
C SER A 75 -2.04 -17.57 9.09
N ARG A 76 -1.21 -17.21 8.11
CA ARG A 76 0.25 -17.26 8.20
C ARG A 76 0.88 -15.95 7.70
N ILE A 77 2.12 -15.71 8.06
CA ILE A 77 2.89 -14.64 7.45
C ILE A 77 3.28 -15.09 6.04
N PHE A 78 2.82 -14.34 5.02
CA PHE A 78 3.16 -14.57 3.63
C PHE A 78 4.48 -13.87 3.26
N ALA A 79 4.64 -12.61 3.71
CA ALA A 79 5.87 -11.84 3.55
C ALA A 79 6.05 -10.94 4.77
N SER A 80 7.31 -10.58 5.08
CA SER A 80 7.66 -9.81 6.27
C SER A 80 8.66 -8.69 5.97
N GLY A 81 8.81 -7.76 6.92
CA GLY A 81 9.74 -6.65 6.80
C GLY A 81 9.28 -5.55 5.85
N ILE A 82 8.01 -5.53 5.46
CA ILE A 82 7.37 -4.42 4.75
C ILE A 82 6.77 -3.52 5.82
N ARG A 83 7.41 -2.37 6.11
CA ARG A 83 7.07 -1.54 7.27
C ARG A 83 5.58 -1.24 7.39
N ASN A 84 4.96 -0.73 6.35
CA ASN A 84 3.53 -0.43 6.32
C ASN A 84 2.94 -0.69 4.93
N PRO A 85 2.56 -1.93 4.60
CA PRO A 85 1.91 -2.28 3.34
C PRO A 85 0.46 -1.78 3.36
N THR A 86 0.17 -0.73 2.62
CA THR A 86 -1.08 0.03 2.68
C THR A 86 -2.01 -0.19 1.50
N GLY A 87 -1.50 -0.65 0.37
CA GLY A 87 -2.29 -1.00 -0.81
C GLY A 87 -1.76 -2.29 -1.42
N LEU A 88 -2.65 -3.23 -1.72
CA LEU A 88 -2.34 -4.51 -2.34
C LEU A 88 -3.14 -4.66 -3.64
N ASP A 89 -2.52 -5.21 -4.69
CA ASP A 89 -3.27 -5.63 -5.87
C ASP A 89 -2.51 -6.68 -6.70
N TRP A 90 -3.22 -7.38 -7.58
CA TRP A 90 -2.66 -8.39 -8.47
C TRP A 90 -2.25 -7.77 -9.80
N GLU A 91 -0.97 -7.90 -10.16
CA GLU A 91 -0.50 -7.50 -11.48
C GLU A 91 -1.07 -8.47 -12.54
N PRO A 92 -1.84 -7.95 -13.52
CA PRO A 92 -2.72 -8.80 -14.33
C PRO A 92 -1.99 -9.70 -15.33
N SER A 93 -0.78 -9.36 -15.75
CA SER A 93 -0.05 -10.15 -16.76
C SER A 93 0.71 -11.34 -16.18
N THR A 94 1.15 -11.24 -14.92
CA THR A 94 1.92 -12.28 -14.25
C THR A 94 1.18 -12.97 -13.10
N GLY A 95 0.06 -12.37 -12.65
CA GLY A 95 -0.67 -12.83 -11.47
C GLY A 95 0.10 -12.70 -10.16
N LYS A 96 1.12 -11.86 -10.10
CA LYS A 96 1.87 -11.60 -8.86
C LYS A 96 1.15 -10.59 -8.00
N LEU A 97 1.20 -10.81 -6.68
CA LEU A 97 0.75 -9.82 -5.70
C LEU A 97 1.78 -8.69 -5.63
N TRP A 98 1.30 -7.46 -5.65
CA TRP A 98 2.09 -6.26 -5.46
C TRP A 98 1.59 -5.47 -4.26
N ALA A 99 2.48 -4.69 -3.66
CA ALA A 99 2.17 -3.81 -2.55
C ALA A 99 2.79 -2.44 -2.77
N VAL A 100 2.09 -1.39 -2.34
CA VAL A 100 2.70 -0.11 -2.00
C VAL A 100 2.93 -0.06 -0.50
N ALA A 101 4.03 0.57 -0.09
CA ALA A 101 4.41 0.63 1.31
C ALA A 101 4.96 2.00 1.69
N ASN A 102 4.53 2.47 2.87
CA ASN A 102 5.14 3.62 3.52
C ASN A 102 6.40 3.16 4.24
N GLU A 103 7.51 3.77 3.88
CA GLU A 103 8.82 3.41 4.42
C GLU A 103 9.14 4.24 5.69
N ARG A 104 10.34 4.09 6.16
CA ARG A 104 10.95 4.61 7.37
C ARG A 104 10.95 6.15 7.42
N ASP A 105 10.43 6.73 8.50
CA ASP A 105 10.46 8.19 8.75
C ASP A 105 11.71 8.62 9.54
N GLU A 106 11.92 9.93 9.68
CA GLU A 106 12.93 10.55 10.53
C GLU A 106 14.39 10.29 10.12
N ILE A 107 14.67 10.07 8.83
CA ILE A 107 16.03 10.03 8.29
C ILE A 107 16.33 11.29 7.47
N GLY A 108 15.32 12.07 7.14
CA GLY A 108 15.44 13.34 6.41
C GLY A 108 14.32 13.50 5.39
N ALA A 109 14.14 14.71 4.89
CA ALA A 109 13.05 15.06 3.97
C ALA A 109 13.08 14.25 2.64
N ASP A 110 14.24 13.82 2.19
CA ASP A 110 14.41 13.10 0.91
C ASP A 110 14.67 11.60 1.08
N LEU A 111 14.63 11.09 2.33
CA LEU A 111 14.80 9.68 2.68
C LEU A 111 13.79 9.25 3.74
N VAL A 112 13.19 8.09 3.63
CA VAL A 112 13.41 7.02 2.64
C VAL A 112 12.30 7.10 1.60
N PRO A 113 12.53 6.73 0.32
CA PRO A 113 11.43 6.68 -0.63
C PRO A 113 10.44 5.60 -0.26
N ASP A 114 9.16 5.94 -0.27
CA ASP A 114 8.08 4.99 -0.32
C ASP A 114 8.16 4.17 -1.60
N TYR A 115 7.60 2.96 -1.64
CA TYR A 115 7.87 2.07 -2.74
C TYR A 115 6.68 1.22 -3.20
N LEU A 116 6.77 0.76 -4.43
CA LEU A 116 5.94 -0.27 -5.04
C LEU A 116 6.81 -1.52 -5.24
N THR A 117 6.34 -2.69 -4.80
CA THR A 117 7.11 -3.93 -4.89
C THR A 117 6.23 -5.16 -5.10
N SER A 118 6.76 -6.15 -5.82
CA SER A 118 6.17 -7.49 -5.89
C SER A 118 6.36 -8.22 -4.57
N VAL A 119 5.28 -8.78 -4.01
CA VAL A 119 5.29 -9.48 -2.73
C VAL A 119 5.62 -10.95 -2.98
N LYS A 120 6.75 -11.42 -2.47
CA LYS A 120 7.21 -12.81 -2.60
C LYS A 120 6.86 -13.61 -1.36
N GLU A 121 6.36 -14.82 -1.55
CA GLU A 121 6.15 -15.78 -0.47
C GLU A 121 7.45 -16.01 0.30
N ASP A 122 7.36 -15.98 1.64
CA ASP A 122 8.50 -16.07 2.59
C ASP A 122 9.56 -14.97 2.40
N GLY A 123 9.24 -13.91 1.63
CA GLY A 123 10.12 -12.77 1.39
C GLY A 123 10.30 -11.90 2.65
N PHE A 124 11.52 -11.39 2.84
CA PHE A 124 11.83 -10.40 3.86
C PHE A 124 12.34 -9.10 3.22
N TYR A 125 11.74 -7.96 3.57
CA TYR A 125 11.96 -6.65 2.93
C TYR A 125 12.76 -5.65 3.77
N GLY A 126 13.27 -6.09 4.94
CA GLY A 126 14.29 -5.37 5.71
C GLY A 126 13.82 -4.82 7.05
N TRP A 127 12.63 -4.23 7.14
CA TRP A 127 12.16 -3.65 8.40
C TRP A 127 12.07 -4.68 9.54
N PRO A 128 12.52 -4.38 10.77
CA PRO A 128 13.01 -3.08 11.22
C PRO A 128 14.52 -2.87 11.06
N TYR A 129 15.29 -3.88 10.67
CA TYR A 129 16.77 -3.88 10.73
C TYR A 129 17.43 -3.12 9.58
N SER A 130 16.70 -2.93 8.49
CA SER A 130 17.13 -2.17 7.33
C SER A 130 15.94 -1.52 6.64
N TYR A 131 16.18 -0.51 5.83
CA TYR A 131 15.20 0.18 5.02
C TYR A 131 15.57 0.09 3.55
N TYR A 132 14.59 0.18 2.67
CA TYR A 132 14.72 0.08 1.22
C TYR A 132 15.68 -1.03 0.79
N GLY A 133 15.43 -2.23 1.27
CA GLY A 133 16.29 -3.38 1.11
C GLY A 133 17.39 -3.49 2.18
N GLN A 134 18.66 -3.36 1.80
CA GLN A 134 19.79 -3.70 2.66
C GLN A 134 20.49 -2.50 3.31
N HIS A 135 19.87 -1.33 3.31
CA HIS A 135 20.40 -0.16 4.03
C HIS A 135 20.15 -0.32 5.53
N VAL A 136 21.21 -0.57 6.29
CA VAL A 136 21.13 -0.83 7.74
C VAL A 136 20.49 0.35 8.47
N ASP A 137 19.48 0.10 9.30
CA ASP A 137 18.99 1.07 10.26
C ASP A 137 19.76 0.92 11.59
N GLU A 138 20.75 1.78 11.80
CA GLU A 138 21.65 1.72 12.96
C GLU A 138 20.94 1.96 14.29
N ARG A 139 19.75 2.58 14.26
CA ARG A 139 18.95 2.87 15.46
C ARG A 139 18.27 1.63 16.03
N VAL A 140 18.11 0.57 15.25
CA VAL A 140 17.44 -0.67 15.67
C VAL A 140 18.46 -1.62 16.33
N GLN A 141 18.21 -2.00 17.57
CA GLN A 141 19.11 -2.89 18.33
C GLN A 141 18.33 -4.04 19.00
N PRO A 142 18.90 -5.24 19.08
CA PRO A 142 20.18 -5.67 18.49
C PRO A 142 20.09 -5.78 16.96
N GLN A 143 21.19 -5.54 16.28
CA GLN A 143 21.27 -5.70 14.83
C GLN A 143 21.15 -7.16 14.40
N ARG A 144 20.62 -7.36 13.19
CA ARG A 144 20.46 -8.70 12.58
C ARG A 144 21.07 -8.72 11.16
N PRO A 145 22.41 -8.70 11.04
CA PRO A 145 23.09 -8.68 9.74
C PRO A 145 22.72 -9.89 8.86
N ASP A 146 22.37 -11.02 9.47
CA ASP A 146 21.87 -12.21 8.79
C ASP A 146 20.54 -11.99 8.08
N LEU A 147 19.65 -11.15 8.63
CA LEU A 147 18.40 -10.76 8.02
C LEU A 147 18.60 -9.63 7.00
N VAL A 148 19.42 -8.63 7.33
CA VAL A 148 19.75 -7.54 6.39
C VAL A 148 20.31 -8.09 5.09
N ALA A 149 21.21 -9.07 5.15
CA ALA A 149 21.79 -9.70 3.95
C ALA A 149 20.75 -10.43 3.07
N LYS A 150 19.59 -10.78 3.61
CA LYS A 150 18.48 -11.42 2.91
C LYS A 150 17.39 -10.45 2.47
N ALA A 151 17.46 -9.19 2.92
CA ALA A 151 16.43 -8.21 2.63
C ALA A 151 16.31 -7.99 1.12
N ILE A 152 15.07 -8.10 0.62
CA ILE A 152 14.74 -7.89 -0.77
C ILE A 152 14.69 -6.38 -1.01
N VAL A 153 15.39 -5.93 -2.04
CA VAL A 153 15.30 -4.54 -2.50
C VAL A 153 13.95 -4.36 -3.19
N PRO A 154 13.16 -3.33 -2.83
CA PRO A 154 11.92 -3.03 -3.52
C PRO A 154 12.10 -2.80 -5.02
N ASP A 155 11.09 -3.17 -5.81
CA ASP A 155 11.17 -3.11 -7.26
C ASP A 155 11.18 -1.65 -7.81
N TYR A 156 10.54 -0.70 -7.09
CA TYR A 156 10.35 0.65 -7.63
C TYR A 156 10.13 1.69 -6.51
N ALA A 157 10.96 2.75 -6.52
CA ALA A 157 10.76 3.92 -5.65
C ALA A 157 9.66 4.82 -6.23
N ILE A 158 8.67 5.18 -5.41
CA ILE A 158 7.58 6.08 -5.82
C ILE A 158 8.00 7.54 -5.57
N GLY A 159 8.54 7.82 -4.42
CA GLY A 159 8.97 9.15 -3.96
C GLY A 159 9.12 9.17 -2.45
N SER A 160 9.82 10.17 -1.93
CA SER A 160 10.04 10.27 -0.48
C SER A 160 8.82 10.85 0.21
N HIS A 161 8.31 10.13 1.21
CA HIS A 161 7.19 10.54 2.06
C HIS A 161 5.89 10.86 1.30
N VAL A 162 5.64 10.19 0.17
CA VAL A 162 4.39 10.40 -0.59
C VAL A 162 3.18 9.72 0.06
N ALA A 163 3.42 8.85 1.03
CA ALA A 163 2.43 8.11 1.81
C ALA A 163 1.40 7.40 0.91
N PRO A 164 1.80 6.42 0.09
CA PRO A 164 0.85 5.70 -0.76
C PRO A 164 -0.11 4.90 0.12
N LEU A 165 -1.43 5.06 -0.08
CA LEU A 165 -2.47 4.33 0.65
C LEU A 165 -3.34 3.44 -0.24
N GLY A 166 -3.31 3.62 -1.54
CA GLY A 166 -4.07 2.82 -2.48
C GLY A 166 -3.22 2.32 -3.64
N LEU A 167 -3.50 1.09 -4.09
CA LEU A 167 -2.91 0.49 -5.27
C LEU A 167 -4.02 -0.16 -6.11
N MET A 168 -4.02 0.09 -7.42
CA MET A 168 -4.93 -0.58 -8.34
C MET A 168 -4.25 -0.76 -9.71
N PHE A 169 -4.18 -2.00 -10.20
CA PHE A 169 -3.82 -2.27 -11.59
C PHE A 169 -5.04 -2.05 -12.49
N TYR A 170 -4.86 -1.24 -13.53
CA TYR A 170 -5.93 -0.91 -14.45
C TYR A 170 -6.12 -1.98 -15.51
N THR A 171 -7.26 -2.67 -15.47
CA THR A 171 -7.58 -3.80 -16.37
C THR A 171 -8.67 -3.48 -17.39
N ALA A 172 -9.33 -2.30 -17.31
CA ALA A 172 -10.32 -1.88 -18.30
C ALA A 172 -9.66 -1.15 -19.50
N GLN A 173 -10.51 -0.65 -20.41
CA GLN A 173 -10.10 0.01 -21.64
C GLN A 173 -10.74 1.41 -21.82
N ALA A 174 -11.45 1.90 -20.82
CA ALA A 174 -12.15 3.18 -20.90
C ALA A 174 -11.22 4.40 -20.80
N LEU A 175 -10.10 4.26 -20.11
CA LEU A 175 -9.06 5.29 -20.08
C LEU A 175 -8.14 5.17 -21.31
N PRO A 176 -7.40 6.23 -21.67
CA PRO A 176 -6.43 6.21 -22.77
C PRO A 176 -5.47 5.03 -22.70
N ALA A 177 -5.09 4.48 -23.86
CA ALA A 177 -4.29 3.26 -23.99
C ALA A 177 -2.97 3.28 -23.20
N LYS A 178 -2.38 4.47 -22.96
CA LYS A 178 -1.16 4.62 -22.16
C LYS A 178 -1.33 4.15 -20.69
N TYR A 179 -2.57 4.06 -20.21
CA TYR A 179 -2.89 3.62 -18.83
C TYR A 179 -3.26 2.14 -18.73
N HIS A 180 -3.28 1.41 -19.85
CA HIS A 180 -3.66 0.00 -19.83
C HIS A 180 -2.55 -0.87 -19.24
N GLY A 181 -2.91 -1.74 -18.28
CA GLY A 181 -2.00 -2.72 -17.67
C GLY A 181 -0.97 -2.16 -16.69
N GLY A 182 -1.00 -0.85 -16.39
CA GLY A 182 -0.17 -0.26 -15.35
C GLY A 182 -0.92 -0.05 -14.05
N ALA A 183 -0.25 0.54 -13.07
CA ALA A 183 -0.74 0.74 -11.72
C ALA A 183 -1.09 2.20 -11.45
N PHE A 184 -2.27 2.46 -10.91
CA PHE A 184 -2.61 3.71 -10.24
C PHE A 184 -2.29 3.61 -8.76
N ILE A 185 -1.69 4.65 -8.20
CA ILE A 185 -1.30 4.74 -6.80
C ILE A 185 -1.88 6.03 -6.22
N GLY A 186 -2.66 5.92 -5.15
CA GLY A 186 -3.14 7.06 -4.38
C GLY A 186 -2.10 7.47 -3.35
N GLU A 187 -1.54 8.65 -3.51
CA GLU A 187 -0.55 9.23 -2.61
C GLU A 187 -1.25 10.22 -1.66
N HIS A 188 -1.41 9.80 -0.40
CA HIS A 188 -2.08 10.60 0.64
C HIS A 188 -1.32 11.88 0.97
N GLY A 189 -0.02 11.84 0.85
CA GLY A 189 0.87 12.99 1.00
C GLY A 189 1.65 13.04 2.32
N SER A 190 2.72 13.81 2.29
CA SER A 190 3.69 13.93 3.39
C SER A 190 3.17 14.81 4.53
N TRP A 191 3.52 14.44 5.75
CA TRP A 191 3.30 15.26 6.95
C TRP A 191 4.61 15.85 7.50
N ASP A 192 5.76 15.27 7.15
CA ASP A 192 7.09 15.58 7.72
C ASP A 192 8.10 16.08 6.67
N ARG A 193 7.62 16.46 5.48
CA ARG A 193 8.47 16.93 4.38
C ARG A 193 8.11 18.36 3.97
N SER A 194 9.11 19.15 3.64
CA SER A 194 8.97 20.49 3.06
C SER A 194 9.97 20.66 1.89
N PRO A 195 9.50 21.03 0.69
CA PRO A 195 8.10 21.17 0.28
C PRO A 195 7.33 19.85 0.39
N LEU A 196 5.99 19.91 0.46
CA LEU A 196 5.13 18.73 0.52
C LEU A 196 5.34 17.82 -0.71
N SER A 197 5.10 16.52 -0.52
CA SER A 197 5.12 15.52 -1.60
C SER A 197 3.87 14.65 -1.54
N GLY A 198 3.52 14.01 -2.66
CA GLY A 198 2.27 13.27 -2.77
C GLY A 198 1.07 14.21 -2.93
N TYR A 199 -0.08 13.91 -2.30
CA TYR A 199 -1.36 14.59 -2.49
C TYR A 199 -1.84 14.53 -3.94
N GLU A 200 -1.68 13.36 -4.55
CA GLU A 200 -2.06 13.14 -5.94
C GLU A 200 -2.31 11.66 -6.23
N VAL A 201 -2.89 11.37 -7.36
CA VAL A 201 -2.93 10.02 -7.91
C VAL A 201 -1.90 9.96 -9.02
N VAL A 202 -0.96 9.05 -8.89
CA VAL A 202 0.05 8.80 -9.92
C VAL A 202 -0.23 7.50 -10.66
N TYR A 203 0.24 7.43 -11.89
CA TYR A 203 0.26 6.25 -12.72
C TYR A 203 1.70 5.77 -12.94
N VAL A 204 1.94 4.49 -12.73
CA VAL A 204 3.20 3.81 -13.03
C VAL A 204 2.96 2.83 -14.17
N ALA A 205 3.65 3.05 -15.29
CA ALA A 205 3.56 2.15 -16.45
C ALA A 205 4.22 0.80 -16.13
N PHE A 206 3.66 -0.28 -16.66
CA PHE A 206 4.22 -1.63 -16.56
C PHE A 206 4.52 -2.20 -17.94
N LYS A 207 5.61 -2.95 -18.01
CA LYS A 207 5.98 -3.75 -19.17
C LYS A 207 6.56 -5.07 -18.71
N ASP A 208 6.07 -6.17 -19.27
CA ASP A 208 6.51 -7.53 -18.92
C ASP A 208 6.43 -7.81 -17.39
N GLY A 209 5.37 -7.31 -16.74
CA GLY A 209 5.13 -7.46 -15.31
C GLY A 209 6.08 -6.67 -14.40
N LYS A 210 6.72 -5.61 -14.93
CA LYS A 210 7.64 -4.75 -14.18
C LYS A 210 7.31 -3.27 -14.38
N PRO A 211 7.47 -2.44 -13.32
CA PRO A 211 7.29 -0.99 -13.44
C PRO A 211 8.36 -0.38 -14.35
N THR A 212 7.97 0.65 -15.10
CA THR A 212 8.85 1.35 -16.05
C THR A 212 8.63 2.85 -16.03
N GLY A 213 9.66 3.61 -16.39
CA GLY A 213 9.58 5.08 -16.46
C GLY A 213 9.54 5.73 -15.08
N ARG A 214 8.98 6.93 -15.02
CA ARG A 214 8.71 7.69 -13.77
C ARG A 214 7.21 7.71 -13.49
N PRO A 215 6.76 7.89 -12.24
CA PRO A 215 5.35 8.12 -11.94
C PRO A 215 4.85 9.33 -12.73
N GLU A 216 3.64 9.24 -13.28
CA GLU A 216 2.94 10.33 -13.97
C GLU A 216 1.76 10.77 -13.13
N ALA A 217 1.70 12.04 -12.72
CA ALA A 217 0.54 12.59 -12.03
C ALA A 217 -0.70 12.57 -12.96
N VAL A 218 -1.77 11.97 -12.48
CA VAL A 218 -3.05 11.82 -13.23
C VAL A 218 -4.16 12.66 -12.61
N VAL A 219 -4.24 12.68 -11.28
CA VAL A 219 -5.16 13.54 -10.53
C VAL A 219 -4.34 14.31 -9.51
N SER A 220 -4.42 15.62 -9.54
CA SER A 220 -3.68 16.50 -8.64
C SER A 220 -4.53 17.72 -8.24
N GLY A 221 -3.98 18.59 -7.40
CA GLY A 221 -4.69 19.77 -6.92
C GLY A 221 -5.35 19.59 -5.57
N PHE A 222 -4.91 18.61 -4.80
CA PHE A 222 -5.38 18.34 -3.45
C PHE A 222 -4.73 19.25 -2.38
N THR A 223 -3.78 20.09 -2.79
CA THR A 223 -3.15 21.11 -1.93
C THR A 223 -3.23 22.48 -2.57
N SER A 224 -3.29 23.54 -1.76
CA SER A 224 -3.13 24.92 -2.25
C SER A 224 -1.70 25.14 -2.75
N LYS A 225 -1.52 26.15 -3.64
CA LYS A 225 -0.20 26.46 -4.21
C LYS A 225 0.84 26.90 -3.16
N ASP A 226 0.41 27.43 -2.04
CA ASP A 226 1.25 27.83 -0.92
C ASP A 226 1.40 26.76 0.15
N GLU A 227 0.89 25.53 -0.13
CA GLU A 227 0.96 24.34 0.73
C GLU A 227 0.33 24.50 2.13
N LYS A 228 -0.51 25.53 2.33
CA LYS A 228 -1.12 25.81 3.64
C LYS A 228 -2.48 25.18 3.84
N THR A 229 -3.12 24.76 2.77
CA THR A 229 -4.47 24.19 2.80
C THR A 229 -4.50 22.86 2.08
N LEU A 230 -4.93 21.82 2.77
CA LEU A 230 -5.28 20.55 2.17
C LEU A 230 -6.72 20.60 1.71
N MET A 231 -6.97 20.30 0.44
CA MET A 231 -8.28 20.27 -0.19
C MET A 231 -8.77 18.84 -0.43
N GLY A 232 -7.93 17.87 -0.22
CA GLY A 232 -8.19 16.45 -0.35
C GLY A 232 -6.94 15.63 -0.10
N ALA A 233 -7.09 14.32 0.03
CA ALA A 233 -5.99 13.36 0.10
C ALA A 233 -6.45 11.99 -0.45
N PRO A 234 -5.85 11.50 -1.55
CA PRO A 234 -6.21 10.22 -2.14
C PRO A 234 -5.90 9.04 -1.21
N VAL A 235 -6.83 8.09 -1.11
CA VAL A 235 -6.72 6.87 -0.31
C VAL A 235 -6.89 5.64 -1.21
N GLY A 236 -7.97 4.89 -1.01
CA GLY A 236 -8.28 3.70 -1.76
C GLY A 236 -8.76 4.01 -3.19
N MET A 237 -8.51 3.07 -4.08
CA MET A 237 -8.93 3.17 -5.47
C MET A 237 -9.69 1.94 -5.91
N ALA A 238 -10.63 2.14 -6.81
CA ALA A 238 -11.39 1.08 -7.44
C ALA A 238 -11.70 1.46 -8.90
N MET A 239 -12.17 0.50 -9.66
CA MET A 239 -12.66 0.69 -11.02
C MET A 239 -14.17 0.46 -11.02
N ASP A 240 -14.93 1.37 -11.62
CA ASP A 240 -16.37 1.16 -11.79
C ASP A 240 -16.68 0.20 -12.97
N ALA A 241 -17.95 -0.13 -13.13
CA ALA A 241 -18.40 -1.04 -14.18
C ALA A 241 -18.15 -0.51 -15.62
N ASP A 242 -18.02 0.80 -15.78
CA ASP A 242 -17.73 1.44 -17.06
C ASP A 242 -16.21 1.58 -17.31
N GLY A 243 -15.38 1.16 -16.37
CA GLY A 243 -13.93 1.26 -16.44
C GLY A 243 -13.37 2.63 -16.03
N ALA A 244 -14.15 3.49 -15.40
CA ALA A 244 -13.64 4.72 -14.83
C ALA A 244 -12.92 4.46 -13.50
N LEU A 245 -11.91 5.27 -13.20
CA LEU A 245 -11.20 5.23 -11.93
C LEU A 245 -12.03 5.92 -10.85
N LEU A 246 -12.27 5.24 -9.74
CA LEU A 246 -12.83 5.81 -8.51
C LEU A 246 -11.69 6.02 -7.52
N VAL A 247 -11.64 7.21 -6.93
CA VAL A 247 -10.61 7.60 -5.93
C VAL A 247 -11.33 8.07 -4.68
N ALA A 248 -11.14 7.37 -3.58
CA ALA A 248 -11.61 7.83 -2.27
C ALA A 248 -10.70 8.96 -1.77
N ASP A 249 -11.29 9.98 -1.18
CA ASP A 249 -10.64 11.16 -0.63
C ASP A 249 -11.18 11.36 0.79
N ASP A 250 -10.38 11.09 1.81
CA ASP A 250 -10.80 11.11 3.21
C ASP A 250 -10.74 12.50 3.85
N VAL A 251 -10.00 13.44 3.26
CA VAL A 251 -9.99 14.86 3.66
C VAL A 251 -11.15 15.62 3.01
N GLY A 252 -11.42 15.32 1.74
CA GLY A 252 -12.52 15.94 1.00
C GLY A 252 -13.90 15.32 1.27
N ASP A 253 -13.96 14.17 1.98
CA ASP A 253 -15.19 13.39 2.24
C ASP A 253 -15.97 13.03 0.95
N VAL A 254 -15.26 12.73 -0.14
CA VAL A 254 -15.84 12.43 -1.45
C VAL A 254 -15.19 11.21 -2.10
N VAL A 255 -15.88 10.71 -3.13
CA VAL A 255 -15.29 9.76 -4.08
C VAL A 255 -15.25 10.43 -5.45
N TRP A 256 -14.07 10.64 -5.97
CA TRP A 256 -13.84 11.19 -7.30
C TRP A 256 -14.02 10.10 -8.36
N ARG A 257 -14.72 10.44 -9.45
CA ARG A 257 -14.82 9.57 -10.63
C ARG A 257 -14.06 10.20 -11.80
N VAL A 258 -13.01 9.50 -12.24
CA VAL A 258 -12.13 9.94 -13.33
C VAL A 258 -12.38 9.09 -14.57
N SER A 259 -12.78 9.71 -15.66
CA SER A 259 -13.06 9.05 -16.94
C SER A 259 -12.46 9.83 -18.12
N ALA A 260 -12.23 9.17 -19.23
CA ALA A 260 -11.92 9.85 -20.48
C ALA A 260 -13.13 10.69 -20.95
N LYS A 261 -12.85 11.77 -21.65
CA LYS A 261 -13.88 12.63 -22.30
C LYS A 261 -14.35 12.00 -23.60
#